data_fb9be0b3031cedf884af36b1f511e292
#
_entry.id   fb9be0b3031cedf884af36b1f511e292
#
_cell.length_a   1.000
_cell.length_b   1.000
_cell.length_c   1.000
_cell.angle_alpha   90.00
_cell.angle_beta   90.00
_cell.angle_gamma   90.00
#
_symmetry.space_group_name_H-M   'P 1'
#
loop_
_entity.id
_entity.type
_entity.pdbx_description
1 polymer ?
#
loop_
_entity_poly.entity_id
_entity_poly.type
_entity_poly.pdbx_seq_one_letter_code
_entity_poly.pdbx_strand_id
1 'polypeptide(L)'
;MRPVKDSDYVAAVRHGDRKMLMDMYERLRACFNVWKRLCRDVAEEDASDVFQDSFVILWENIEHGALYSEDGQVYACRAGKRYDVQDLSAYFMRIVKNKYREKLRRNGKLPIFAADEDNLPDTSADDVSASRHLVVCNSIMDLPAKCRQILTMFYYDGMSLDEILEALGHDGSYNGLKTRKHKCMQSLKDRVTWLFRELGLD
;
A
#
# COMPACT_ATOMS: atom_id res chain seq x y z
N MET A 1 -4.74 -27.14 7.00
CA MET A 1 -3.48 -26.42 7.32
C MET A 1 -3.90 -25.09 7.92
N ARG A 2 -3.35 -24.70 9.08
CA ARG A 2 -3.70 -23.39 9.67
C ARG A 2 -3.09 -22.28 8.77
N PRO A 3 -3.83 -21.23 8.45
CA PRO A 3 -3.28 -20.12 7.71
C PRO A 3 -2.14 -19.45 8.48
N VAL A 4 -1.09 -19.06 7.76
CA VAL A 4 0.09 -18.40 8.34
C VAL A 4 -0.28 -16.95 8.64
N LYS A 5 -0.12 -16.52 9.88
CA LYS A 5 -0.39 -15.15 10.32
C LYS A 5 0.80 -14.22 10.07
N ASP A 6 0.54 -12.93 9.99
CA ASP A 6 1.60 -11.91 9.87
C ASP A 6 2.61 -11.98 11.02
N SER A 7 2.13 -12.26 12.23
CA SER A 7 2.98 -12.49 13.41
C SER A 7 3.92 -13.69 13.26
N ASP A 8 3.47 -14.74 12.57
CA ASP A 8 4.29 -15.93 12.32
C ASP A 8 5.44 -15.60 11.36
N TYR A 9 5.18 -14.79 10.32
CA TYR A 9 6.23 -14.29 9.41
C TYR A 9 7.28 -13.46 10.15
N VAL A 10 6.83 -12.47 10.94
CA VAL A 10 7.73 -11.59 11.70
C VAL A 10 8.58 -12.37 12.70
N ALA A 11 7.98 -13.31 13.44
CA ALA A 11 8.70 -14.17 14.37
C ALA A 11 9.72 -15.07 13.66
N ALA A 12 9.29 -15.74 12.57
CA ALA A 12 10.11 -16.68 11.83
C ALA A 12 11.32 -15.99 11.17
N VAL A 13 11.13 -14.80 10.58
CA VAL A 13 12.22 -14.01 9.98
C VAL A 13 13.25 -13.65 11.05
N ARG A 14 12.81 -13.21 12.23
CA ARG A 14 13.70 -12.86 13.34
C ARG A 14 14.51 -14.08 13.86
N HIS A 15 13.97 -15.29 13.69
CA HIS A 15 14.67 -16.53 14.03
C HIS A 15 15.47 -17.11 12.88
N GLY A 16 15.58 -16.42 11.74
CA GLY A 16 16.36 -16.84 10.58
C GLY A 16 15.72 -17.93 9.73
N ASP A 17 14.40 -18.12 9.79
CA ASP A 17 13.69 -19.09 8.96
C ASP A 17 13.61 -18.60 7.51
N ARG A 18 14.51 -19.15 6.68
CA ARG A 18 14.62 -18.80 5.25
C ARG A 18 13.39 -19.18 4.44
N LYS A 19 12.67 -20.24 4.81
CA LYS A 19 11.49 -20.67 4.08
C LYS A 19 10.35 -19.66 4.29
N MET A 20 10.12 -19.27 5.53
CA MET A 20 9.12 -18.26 5.87
C MET A 20 9.48 -16.89 5.29
N LEU A 21 10.77 -16.54 5.25
CA LEU A 21 11.24 -15.31 4.60
C LEU A 21 10.90 -15.32 3.09
N MET A 22 11.13 -16.42 2.40
CA MET A 22 10.80 -16.54 0.98
C MET A 22 9.29 -16.47 0.72
N ASP A 23 8.49 -17.14 1.55
CA ASP A 23 7.03 -17.12 1.44
C ASP A 23 6.49 -15.69 1.66
N MET A 24 7.00 -14.99 2.68
CA MET A 24 6.70 -13.57 2.92
C MET A 24 7.09 -12.71 1.71
N TYR A 25 8.29 -12.93 1.14
CA TYR A 25 8.77 -12.22 -0.05
C TYR A 25 7.81 -12.39 -1.23
N GLU A 26 7.40 -13.62 -1.55
CA GLU A 26 6.50 -13.90 -2.66
C GLU A 26 5.11 -13.28 -2.45
N ARG A 27 4.57 -13.37 -1.24
CA ARG A 27 3.31 -12.73 -0.86
C ARG A 27 3.36 -11.22 -1.06
N LEU A 28 4.39 -10.56 -0.56
CA LEU A 28 4.56 -9.11 -0.68
C LEU A 28 4.83 -8.68 -2.13
N ARG A 29 5.55 -9.53 -2.90
CA ARG A 29 5.76 -9.28 -4.33
C ARG A 29 4.46 -9.36 -5.14
N ALA A 30 3.54 -10.25 -4.77
CA ALA A 30 2.21 -10.29 -5.39
C ALA A 30 1.45 -8.97 -5.17
N CYS A 31 1.42 -8.46 -3.93
CA CYS A 31 0.82 -7.15 -3.61
C CYS A 31 1.49 -6.00 -4.37
N PHE A 32 2.82 -6.00 -4.42
CA PHE A 32 3.60 -5.00 -5.16
C PHE A 32 3.29 -5.02 -6.68
N ASN A 33 3.17 -6.19 -7.28
CA ASN A 33 2.87 -6.33 -8.71
C ASN A 33 1.50 -5.74 -9.08
N VAL A 34 0.54 -5.79 -8.16
CA VAL A 34 -0.76 -5.12 -8.35
C VAL A 34 -0.58 -3.61 -8.32
N TRP A 35 0.13 -3.08 -7.32
CA TRP A 35 0.43 -1.66 -7.22
C TRP A 35 1.20 -1.15 -8.46
N LYS A 36 2.22 -1.89 -8.92
CA LYS A 36 3.00 -1.55 -10.10
C LYS A 36 2.13 -1.39 -11.36
N ARG A 37 1.12 -2.25 -11.55
CA ARG A 37 0.17 -2.13 -12.68
C ARG A 37 -0.68 -0.85 -12.62
N LEU A 38 -0.89 -0.30 -11.41
CA LEU A 38 -1.61 0.96 -11.20
C LEU A 38 -0.72 2.17 -11.50
N CYS A 39 0.58 2.08 -11.24
CA CYS A 39 1.55 3.13 -11.48
C CYS A 39 2.13 3.00 -12.90
N ARG A 40 1.48 3.60 -13.90
CA ARG A 40 1.82 3.45 -15.33
C ARG A 40 3.18 4.01 -15.74
N ASP A 41 3.73 4.95 -14.96
CA ASP A 41 4.93 5.71 -15.32
C ASP A 41 6.21 5.17 -14.65
N VAL A 42 6.14 3.99 -14.01
CA VAL A 42 7.29 3.36 -13.37
C VAL A 42 8.00 2.46 -14.36
N ALA A 43 9.23 2.81 -14.73
CA ALA A 43 10.09 1.92 -15.51
C ALA A 43 10.27 0.58 -14.77
N GLU A 44 10.40 -0.53 -15.51
CA GLU A 44 10.52 -1.88 -14.94
C GLU A 44 11.69 -1.99 -13.96
N GLU A 45 12.84 -1.40 -14.34
CA GLU A 45 14.05 -1.35 -13.51
C GLU A 45 13.81 -0.57 -12.22
N ASP A 46 13.18 0.61 -12.32
CA ASP A 46 12.85 1.45 -11.17
C ASP A 46 11.89 0.75 -10.20
N ALA A 47 10.93 0.00 -10.73
CA ALA A 47 10.00 -0.78 -9.92
C ALA A 47 10.71 -1.91 -9.17
N SER A 48 11.64 -2.62 -9.84
CA SER A 48 12.42 -3.68 -9.22
C SER A 48 13.27 -3.16 -8.06
N ASP A 49 13.96 -2.05 -8.27
CA ASP A 49 14.78 -1.38 -7.24
C ASP A 49 13.93 -0.95 -6.04
N VAL A 50 12.80 -0.30 -6.30
CA VAL A 50 11.88 0.15 -5.23
C VAL A 50 11.37 -1.04 -4.41
N PHE A 51 11.05 -2.16 -5.06
CA PHE A 51 10.64 -3.36 -4.35
C PHE A 51 11.75 -3.92 -3.47
N GLN A 52 12.96 -4.09 -4.03
CA GLN A 52 14.10 -4.65 -3.32
C GLN A 52 14.49 -3.77 -2.13
N ASP A 53 14.65 -2.46 -2.33
CA ASP A 53 14.94 -1.50 -1.26
C ASP A 53 13.89 -1.55 -0.15
N SER A 54 12.62 -1.63 -0.53
CA SER A 54 11.53 -1.69 0.44
C SER A 54 11.52 -2.99 1.23
N PHE A 55 11.84 -4.11 0.59
CA PHE A 55 11.93 -5.39 1.25
C PHE A 55 13.11 -5.46 2.23
N VAL A 56 14.26 -4.90 1.84
CA VAL A 56 15.44 -4.76 2.74
C VAL A 56 15.07 -3.95 3.97
N ILE A 57 14.39 -2.80 3.81
CA ILE A 57 13.94 -1.98 4.93
C ILE A 57 12.97 -2.76 5.85
N LEU A 58 12.02 -3.49 5.28
CA LEU A 58 11.12 -4.33 6.07
C LEU A 58 11.89 -5.37 6.88
N TRP A 59 12.81 -6.07 6.23
CA TRP A 59 13.67 -7.07 6.85
C TRP A 59 14.51 -6.46 7.97
N GLU A 60 15.19 -5.34 7.72
CA GLU A 60 15.96 -4.60 8.72
C GLU A 60 15.10 -4.15 9.92
N ASN A 61 13.88 -3.69 9.67
CA ASN A 61 12.94 -3.32 10.74
C ASN A 61 12.61 -4.52 11.65
N ILE A 62 12.49 -5.72 11.07
CA ILE A 62 12.27 -6.95 11.85
C ILE A 62 13.53 -7.34 12.61
N GLU A 63 14.69 -7.36 11.97
CA GLU A 63 15.98 -7.72 12.57
C GLU A 63 16.34 -6.80 13.75
N HIS A 64 16.17 -5.49 13.59
CA HIS A 64 16.47 -4.51 14.63
C HIS A 64 15.37 -4.35 15.69
N GLY A 65 14.26 -5.09 15.55
CA GLY A 65 13.14 -5.02 16.50
C GLY A 65 12.29 -3.74 16.41
N ALA A 66 12.45 -2.96 15.34
CA ALA A 66 11.55 -1.86 15.02
C ALA A 66 10.18 -2.36 14.59
N LEU A 67 10.11 -3.56 14.02
CA LEU A 67 8.91 -4.33 13.73
C LEU A 67 9.05 -5.70 14.42
N TYR A 68 8.11 -6.06 15.28
CA TYR A 68 8.19 -7.30 16.06
C TYR A 68 6.82 -7.91 16.30
N SER A 69 6.80 -9.19 16.65
CA SER A 69 5.57 -9.89 17.04
C SER A 69 5.58 -10.20 18.53
N GLU A 70 4.44 -9.98 19.18
CA GLU A 70 4.20 -10.27 20.60
C GLU A 70 2.74 -10.71 20.75
N ASP A 71 2.47 -11.80 21.49
CA ASP A 71 1.15 -12.35 21.73
C ASP A 71 0.30 -12.61 20.46
N GLY A 72 0.99 -12.98 19.36
CA GLY A 72 0.33 -13.26 18.09
C GLY A 72 -0.09 -12.01 17.30
N GLN A 73 0.34 -10.85 17.73
CA GLN A 73 0.12 -9.54 17.10
C GLN A 73 1.44 -8.96 16.58
N VAL A 74 1.39 -8.09 15.58
CA VAL A 74 2.55 -7.39 15.04
C VAL A 74 2.53 -5.93 15.51
N TYR A 75 3.68 -5.44 15.94
CA TYR A 75 3.87 -4.08 16.42
C TYR A 75 5.03 -3.41 15.72
N ALA A 76 4.88 -2.12 15.45
CA ALA A 76 5.97 -1.25 15.02
C ALA A 76 6.32 -0.25 16.12
N CYS A 77 7.61 -0.01 16.33
CA CYS A 77 8.11 1.01 17.25
C CYS A 77 8.72 2.16 16.45
N ARG A 78 8.23 3.39 16.66
CA ARG A 78 8.77 4.58 16.00
C ARG A 78 8.82 5.74 17.01
N ALA A 79 9.97 6.41 17.10
CA ALA A 79 10.18 7.52 18.03
C ALA A 79 9.74 7.19 19.48
N GLY A 80 9.98 5.95 19.94
CA GLY A 80 9.60 5.50 21.29
C GLY A 80 8.11 5.22 21.47
N LYS A 81 7.29 5.31 20.44
CA LYS A 81 5.87 4.96 20.48
C LYS A 81 5.64 3.61 19.79
N ARG A 82 4.76 2.80 20.39
CA ARG A 82 4.30 1.51 19.88
C ARG A 82 3.02 1.71 19.06
N TYR A 83 2.97 1.07 17.89
CA TYR A 83 1.81 1.08 16.99
C TYR A 83 1.45 -0.34 16.61
N ASP A 84 0.16 -0.65 16.59
CA ASP A 84 -0.34 -1.93 16.11
C ASP A 84 -0.22 -2.00 14.59
N VAL A 85 0.38 -3.07 14.08
CA VAL A 85 0.45 -3.36 12.64
C VAL A 85 -0.53 -4.48 12.36
N GLN A 86 -1.64 -4.11 11.81
CA GLN A 86 -2.78 -5.00 11.59
C GLN A 86 -2.62 -5.81 10.30
N ASP A 87 -1.91 -5.29 9.31
CA ASP A 87 -1.62 -5.92 8.02
C ASP A 87 -0.19 -5.63 7.59
N LEU A 88 0.63 -6.68 7.54
CA LEU A 88 2.03 -6.60 7.14
C LEU A 88 2.17 -6.14 5.68
N SER A 89 1.23 -6.53 4.81
CA SER A 89 1.25 -6.10 3.40
C SER A 89 0.96 -4.61 3.29
N ALA A 90 0.03 -4.06 4.07
CA ALA A 90 -0.25 -2.63 4.12
C ALA A 90 0.95 -1.84 4.67
N TYR A 91 1.60 -2.35 5.73
CA TYR A 91 2.83 -1.78 6.28
C TYR A 91 3.95 -1.77 5.24
N PHE A 92 4.18 -2.88 4.54
CA PHE A 92 5.16 -2.98 3.46
C PHE A 92 4.85 -2.00 2.32
N MET A 93 3.60 -1.94 1.86
CA MET A 93 3.21 -1.03 0.78
C MET A 93 3.38 0.45 1.15
N ARG A 94 3.34 0.81 2.43
CA ARG A 94 3.71 2.15 2.90
C ARG A 94 5.20 2.43 2.69
N ILE A 95 6.07 1.46 2.99
CA ILE A 95 7.51 1.57 2.71
C ILE A 95 7.73 1.76 1.20
N VAL A 96 7.09 0.93 0.38
CA VAL A 96 7.15 1.02 -1.10
C VAL A 96 6.77 2.42 -1.59
N LYS A 97 5.64 2.96 -1.14
CA LYS A 97 5.17 4.29 -1.56
C LYS A 97 6.16 5.38 -1.17
N ASN A 98 6.73 5.31 0.03
CA ASN A 98 7.71 6.29 0.50
C ASN A 98 8.99 6.21 -0.34
N LYS A 99 9.49 5.00 -0.64
CA LYS A 99 10.67 4.80 -1.50
C LYS A 99 10.43 5.28 -2.93
N TYR A 100 9.27 5.00 -3.47
CA TYR A 100 8.90 5.47 -4.80
C TYR A 100 8.83 7.00 -4.86
N ARG A 101 8.21 7.66 -3.88
CA ARG A 101 8.18 9.12 -3.77
C ARG A 101 9.58 9.72 -3.64
N GLU A 102 10.45 9.09 -2.85
CA GLU A 102 11.85 9.50 -2.73
C GLU A 102 12.57 9.43 -4.09
N LYS A 103 12.37 8.33 -4.84
CA LYS A 103 12.93 8.17 -6.18
C LYS A 103 12.40 9.22 -7.17
N LEU A 104 11.10 9.52 -7.14
CA LEU A 104 10.50 10.57 -7.97
C LEU A 104 11.07 11.96 -7.63
N ARG A 105 11.30 12.28 -6.36
CA ARG A 105 11.93 13.54 -5.94
C ARG A 105 13.37 13.64 -6.45
N ARG A 106 14.16 12.56 -6.33
CA ARG A 106 15.54 12.51 -6.84
C ARG A 106 15.60 12.72 -8.35
N ASN A 107 14.59 12.22 -9.08
CA ASN A 107 14.49 12.37 -10.53
C ASN A 107 13.86 13.70 -10.98
N GLY A 108 13.61 14.65 -10.06
CA GLY A 108 13.00 15.96 -10.36
C GLY A 108 11.54 15.91 -10.83
N LYS A 109 10.86 14.76 -10.66
CA LYS A 109 9.47 14.55 -11.10
C LYS A 109 8.41 14.94 -10.08
N LEU A 110 8.82 15.30 -8.86
CA LEU A 110 7.91 15.77 -7.79
C LEU A 110 8.53 16.97 -7.04
N PRO A 111 7.73 18.01 -6.71
CA PRO A 111 8.18 19.10 -5.87
C PRO A 111 8.50 18.63 -4.45
N ILE A 112 9.44 19.33 -3.79
CA ILE A 112 9.85 19.06 -2.41
C ILE A 112 8.78 19.64 -1.48
N PHE A 113 7.65 18.96 -1.30
CA PHE A 113 6.70 19.28 -0.24
C PHE A 113 6.82 18.27 0.90
N ALA A 114 6.61 18.77 2.13
CA ALA A 114 6.76 18.03 3.37
C ALA A 114 5.96 16.71 3.34
N ALA A 115 6.58 15.65 3.82
CA ALA A 115 5.92 14.40 4.05
C ALA A 115 4.85 14.59 5.13
N ASP A 116 3.59 14.45 4.78
CA ASP A 116 2.53 14.21 5.76
C ASP A 116 2.76 12.83 6.37
N GLU A 117 3.32 12.83 7.57
CA GLU A 117 3.75 11.63 8.31
C GLU A 117 2.60 10.91 9.01
N ASP A 118 1.34 11.40 8.94
CA ASP A 118 0.30 11.06 9.91
C ASP A 118 -0.99 10.46 9.34
N ASN A 119 -0.93 9.60 8.31
CA ASN A 119 -2.11 8.79 7.99
C ASN A 119 -1.78 7.29 8.01
N LEU A 120 -1.80 6.70 9.23
CA LEU A 120 -1.97 5.28 9.46
C LEU A 120 -3.47 4.95 9.35
N PRO A 121 -3.94 4.15 8.40
CA PRO A 121 -5.22 3.50 8.57
C PRO A 121 -5.05 2.36 9.57
N ASP A 122 -5.83 2.42 10.63
CA ASP A 122 -6.09 1.36 11.59
C ASP A 122 -6.81 0.21 10.87
N THR A 123 -6.19 -0.95 10.71
CA THR A 123 -6.83 -2.13 10.10
C THR A 123 -6.37 -3.42 10.74
N SER A 124 -7.31 -4.14 11.29
CA SER A 124 -7.18 -5.43 11.97
C SER A 124 -7.07 -6.64 11.03
N ALA A 125 -6.37 -7.63 11.52
CA ALA A 125 -5.77 -8.81 10.89
C ALA A 125 -6.73 -9.87 10.31
N ASP A 126 -6.16 -10.65 9.37
CA ASP A 126 -6.19 -12.12 9.20
C ASP A 126 -5.89 -12.47 7.72
N ASP A 127 -5.74 -13.75 7.32
CA ASP A 127 -5.61 -14.23 5.91
C ASP A 127 -6.70 -13.68 4.97
N VAL A 128 -7.82 -13.30 5.54
CA VAL A 128 -8.87 -12.47 4.93
C VAL A 128 -8.31 -11.12 4.47
N SER A 129 -7.28 -10.55 5.13
CA SER A 129 -6.71 -9.25 4.77
C SER A 129 -5.95 -9.28 3.44
N ALA A 130 -5.17 -10.32 3.14
CA ALA A 130 -4.50 -10.44 1.85
C ALA A 130 -5.53 -10.60 0.71
N SER A 131 -6.57 -11.41 0.93
CA SER A 131 -7.67 -11.59 -0.01
C SER A 131 -8.47 -10.30 -0.17
N ARG A 132 -8.78 -9.60 0.91
CA ARG A 132 -9.42 -8.28 0.89
C ARG A 132 -8.58 -7.26 0.12
N HIS A 133 -7.27 -7.24 0.35
CA HIS A 133 -6.35 -6.34 -0.36
C HIS A 133 -6.37 -6.59 -1.87
N LEU A 134 -6.32 -7.85 -2.30
CA LEU A 134 -6.41 -8.23 -3.72
C LEU A 134 -7.74 -7.81 -4.34
N VAL A 135 -8.86 -7.99 -3.62
CA VAL A 135 -10.19 -7.56 -4.07
C VAL A 135 -10.25 -6.04 -4.26
N VAL A 136 -9.71 -5.27 -3.31
CA VAL A 136 -9.66 -3.81 -3.43
C VAL A 136 -8.82 -3.39 -4.64
N CYS A 137 -7.63 -3.97 -4.81
CA CYS A 137 -6.74 -3.66 -5.94
C CYS A 137 -7.39 -3.99 -7.29
N ASN A 138 -8.00 -5.17 -7.41
CA ASN A 138 -8.70 -5.56 -8.63
C ASN A 138 -9.91 -4.64 -8.89
N SER A 139 -10.66 -4.27 -7.84
CA SER A 139 -11.78 -3.33 -7.96
C SER A 139 -11.36 -1.95 -8.46
N ILE A 140 -10.17 -1.47 -8.07
CA ILE A 140 -9.60 -0.22 -8.60
C ILE A 140 -9.28 -0.37 -10.10
N MET A 141 -8.75 -1.53 -10.52
CA MET A 141 -8.44 -1.80 -11.93
C MET A 141 -9.69 -1.80 -12.81
N ASP A 142 -10.82 -2.26 -12.28
CA ASP A 142 -12.09 -2.32 -12.99
C ASP A 142 -12.84 -0.97 -13.05
N LEU A 143 -12.38 0.05 -12.31
CA LEU A 143 -12.95 1.38 -12.41
C LEU A 143 -12.73 2.01 -13.80
N PRO A 144 -13.66 2.89 -14.24
CA PRO A 144 -13.43 3.71 -15.43
C PRO A 144 -12.08 4.44 -15.37
N ALA A 145 -11.38 4.54 -16.51
CA ALA A 145 -10.01 5.04 -16.58
C ALA A 145 -9.82 6.40 -15.86
N LYS A 146 -10.76 7.36 -16.04
CA LYS A 146 -10.73 8.66 -15.35
C LYS A 146 -10.87 8.53 -13.83
N CYS A 147 -11.71 7.62 -13.33
CA CYS A 147 -11.85 7.38 -11.88
C CYS A 147 -10.59 6.77 -11.30
N ARG A 148 -10.07 5.73 -11.95
CA ARG A 148 -8.82 5.09 -11.55
C ARG A 148 -7.68 6.11 -11.49
N GLN A 149 -7.52 6.94 -12.52
CA GLN A 149 -6.48 7.97 -12.58
C GLN A 149 -6.58 8.97 -11.42
N ILE A 150 -7.77 9.53 -11.16
CA ILE A 150 -8.00 10.50 -10.07
C ILE A 150 -7.70 9.86 -8.71
N LEU A 151 -8.19 8.63 -8.47
CA LEU A 151 -7.97 7.94 -7.20
C LEU A 151 -6.49 7.55 -7.02
N THR A 152 -5.81 7.12 -8.08
CA THR A 152 -4.38 6.81 -8.03
C THR A 152 -3.57 8.07 -7.71
N MET A 153 -3.74 9.15 -8.45
CA MET A 153 -3.03 10.41 -8.21
C MET A 153 -3.24 10.92 -6.77
N PHE A 154 -4.48 10.87 -6.27
CA PHE A 154 -4.78 11.39 -4.93
C PHE A 154 -4.29 10.48 -3.81
N TYR A 155 -4.59 9.17 -3.86
CA TYR A 155 -4.33 8.24 -2.74
C TYR A 155 -2.99 7.51 -2.83
N TYR A 156 -2.45 7.30 -4.05
CA TYR A 156 -1.19 6.60 -4.25
C TYR A 156 -0.03 7.56 -4.52
N ASP A 157 -0.23 8.58 -5.37
CA ASP A 157 0.83 9.54 -5.69
C ASP A 157 0.86 10.71 -4.69
N GLY A 158 -0.18 10.83 -3.83
CA GLY A 158 -0.28 11.86 -2.79
C GLY A 158 -0.43 13.27 -3.33
N MET A 159 -0.93 13.41 -4.56
CA MET A 159 -1.14 14.71 -5.19
C MET A 159 -2.34 15.43 -4.57
N SER A 160 -2.22 16.74 -4.41
CA SER A 160 -3.35 17.62 -4.08
C SER A 160 -4.36 17.68 -5.22
N LEU A 161 -5.57 18.14 -4.95
CA LEU A 161 -6.59 18.30 -6.02
C LEU A 161 -6.18 19.34 -7.06
N ASP A 162 -5.40 20.35 -6.66
CA ASP A 162 -4.91 21.38 -7.58
C ASP A 162 -3.84 20.81 -8.51
N GLU A 163 -2.89 20.02 -7.99
CA GLU A 163 -1.88 19.32 -8.80
C GLU A 163 -2.54 18.30 -9.75
N ILE A 164 -3.58 17.59 -9.30
CA ILE A 164 -4.33 16.67 -10.16
C ILE A 164 -5.06 17.42 -11.26
N LEU A 165 -5.64 18.59 -10.96
CA LEU A 165 -6.34 19.43 -11.94
C LEU A 165 -5.37 19.91 -13.01
N GLU A 166 -4.16 20.33 -12.62
CA GLU A 166 -3.10 20.73 -13.52
C GLU A 166 -2.62 19.56 -14.39
N ALA A 167 -2.35 18.40 -13.79
CA ALA A 167 -1.92 17.19 -14.49
C ALA A 167 -2.97 16.65 -15.47
N LEU A 168 -4.27 16.91 -15.22
CA LEU A 168 -5.36 16.56 -16.12
C LEU A 168 -5.66 17.64 -17.17
N GLY A 169 -4.81 18.69 -17.29
CA GLY A 169 -4.94 19.73 -18.29
C GLY A 169 -6.06 20.72 -18.01
N HIS A 170 -6.36 21.02 -16.74
CA HIS A 170 -7.45 21.90 -16.29
C HIS A 170 -8.83 21.53 -16.80
N ASP A 171 -9.08 20.22 -17.06
CA ASP A 171 -10.39 19.72 -17.51
C ASP A 171 -11.42 19.75 -16.36
N GLY A 172 -11.89 20.94 -16.02
CA GLY A 172 -12.92 21.20 -15.03
C GLY A 172 -12.52 22.17 -13.91
N SER A 173 -13.42 22.35 -12.94
CA SER A 173 -13.19 23.15 -11.75
C SER A 173 -12.70 22.28 -10.57
N TYR A 174 -12.03 22.89 -9.59
CA TYR A 174 -11.65 22.26 -8.33
C TYR A 174 -12.82 21.53 -7.67
N ASN A 175 -13.98 22.19 -7.56
CA ASN A 175 -15.18 21.60 -6.98
C ASN A 175 -15.73 20.43 -7.82
N GLY A 176 -15.62 20.52 -9.13
CA GLY A 176 -15.97 19.44 -10.05
C GLY A 176 -15.08 18.21 -9.85
N LEU A 177 -13.77 18.41 -9.73
CA LEU A 177 -12.80 17.35 -9.46
C LEU A 177 -13.05 16.71 -8.08
N LYS A 178 -13.26 17.52 -7.03
CA LYS A 178 -13.60 17.07 -5.67
C LYS A 178 -14.85 16.17 -5.67
N THR A 179 -15.91 16.62 -6.36
CA THR A 179 -17.15 15.85 -6.50
C THR A 179 -16.93 14.56 -7.28
N ARG A 180 -16.16 14.61 -8.38
CA ARG A 180 -15.83 13.42 -9.19
C ARG A 180 -15.02 12.42 -8.38
N LYS A 181 -13.98 12.86 -7.63
CA LYS A 181 -13.21 12.00 -6.72
C LYS A 181 -14.11 11.30 -5.72
N HIS A 182 -15.06 12.04 -5.10
CA HIS A 182 -16.01 11.46 -4.14
C HIS A 182 -16.88 10.37 -4.80
N LYS A 183 -17.45 10.64 -5.97
CA LYS A 183 -18.27 9.66 -6.72
C LYS A 183 -17.46 8.42 -7.11
N CYS A 184 -16.21 8.59 -7.55
CA CYS A 184 -15.32 7.47 -7.90
C CYS A 184 -15.01 6.61 -6.67
N MET A 185 -14.76 7.24 -5.51
CA MET A 185 -14.54 6.53 -4.25
C MET A 185 -15.78 5.78 -3.79
N GLN A 186 -16.97 6.39 -3.93
CA GLN A 186 -18.21 5.72 -3.58
C GLN A 186 -18.46 4.49 -4.46
N SER A 187 -18.28 4.62 -5.77
CA SER A 187 -18.37 3.47 -6.70
C SER A 187 -17.39 2.34 -6.36
N LEU A 188 -16.16 2.69 -5.95
CA LEU A 188 -15.19 1.70 -5.48
C LEU A 188 -15.65 1.00 -4.20
N LYS A 189 -16.13 1.76 -3.22
CA LYS A 189 -16.64 1.21 -1.95
C LYS A 189 -17.81 0.26 -2.17
N ASP A 190 -18.79 0.65 -2.98
CA ASP A 190 -19.96 -0.16 -3.28
C ASP A 190 -19.56 -1.49 -3.92
N ARG A 191 -18.63 -1.46 -4.89
CA ARG A 191 -18.12 -2.65 -5.55
C ARG A 191 -17.34 -3.56 -4.60
N VAL A 192 -16.44 -2.99 -3.79
CA VAL A 192 -15.65 -3.75 -2.81
C VAL A 192 -16.56 -4.40 -1.77
N THR A 193 -17.53 -3.65 -1.24
CA THR A 193 -18.50 -4.19 -0.26
C THR A 193 -19.32 -5.32 -0.86
N TRP A 194 -19.76 -5.21 -2.11
CA TRP A 194 -20.47 -6.26 -2.80
C TRP A 194 -19.59 -7.51 -2.96
N LEU A 195 -18.34 -7.35 -3.43
CA LEU A 195 -17.40 -8.46 -3.60
C LEU A 195 -17.03 -9.13 -2.27
N PHE A 196 -16.88 -8.37 -1.19
CA PHE A 196 -16.61 -8.95 0.13
C PHE A 196 -17.75 -9.88 0.57
N ARG A 197 -19.00 -9.47 0.39
CA ARG A 197 -20.16 -10.30 0.70
C ARG A 197 -20.21 -11.57 -0.15
N GLU A 198 -20.01 -11.44 -1.46
CA GLU A 198 -20.01 -12.58 -2.40
C GLU A 198 -18.91 -13.60 -2.10
N LEU A 199 -17.75 -13.13 -1.63
CA LEU A 199 -16.59 -13.98 -1.33
C LEU A 199 -16.50 -14.41 0.13
N GLY A 200 -17.48 -14.03 0.97
CA GLY A 200 -17.47 -14.33 2.40
C GLY A 200 -16.29 -13.72 3.16
N LEU A 201 -15.88 -12.52 2.73
CA LEU A 201 -14.76 -11.77 3.29
C LEU A 201 -15.21 -10.63 4.24
N ASP A 202 -16.49 -10.60 4.63
CA ASP A 202 -17.05 -9.58 5.54
C ASP A 202 -16.47 -9.66 6.95
#